data_a4eda6446713e47f0d7df20d5af6d5b5
#
_entry.id   a4eda6446713e47f0d7df20d5af6d5b5
#
_cell.length_a   1.000
_cell.length_b   1.000
_cell.length_c   1.000
_cell.angle_alpha   90.00
_cell.angle_beta   90.00
_cell.angle_gamma   90.00
#
_symmetry.space_group_name_H-M   'P 1'
#
loop_
_entity.id
_entity.type
_entity.pdbx_description
1 polymer ?
#
loop_
_entity_poly.entity_id
_entity_poly.type
_entity_poly.pdbx_seq_one_letter_code
_entity_poly.pdbx_strand_id
1 'polypeptide(L)'
;MERHYILASHGMFSQGIYDSIRIILGEKKHVHLITAYVKDGQDISDLIKETMKKIPTDAEIIACTDLFGGSVNNELMKYIGKKHFHLLTGMNLPMLMNLFLFSDEDADKLIRRLFTEAKTGIMYC
;
A
#
# COMPACT_ATOMS: atom_id res chain seq x y z
N MET A 1 18.50 2.73 -1.84
CA MET A 1 17.32 3.15 -1.03
C MET A 1 16.38 1.96 -0.94
N GLU A 2 16.03 1.61 0.29
CA GLU A 2 15.04 0.54 0.51
C GLU A 2 13.65 0.99 0.08
N ARG A 3 12.87 0.06 -0.43
CA ARG A 3 11.46 0.30 -0.72
C ARG A 3 10.59 -0.42 0.30
N HIS A 4 9.73 0.33 0.96
CA HIS A 4 8.76 -0.18 1.91
C HIS A 4 7.36 -0.02 1.36
N TYR A 5 6.49 -0.94 1.69
CA TYR A 5 5.10 -0.94 1.25
C TYR A 5 4.19 -0.81 2.47
N ILE A 6 3.21 0.06 2.40
CA ILE A 6 2.16 0.16 3.42
C ILE A 6 0.86 -0.26 2.75
N LEU A 7 0.23 -1.32 3.26
CA LEU A 7 -1.08 -1.76 2.80
C LEU A 7 -2.07 -1.46 3.91
N ALA A 8 -2.94 -0.49 3.68
CA ALA A 8 -3.82 0.03 4.72
C ALA A 8 -5.29 -0.09 4.30
N SER A 9 -6.13 -0.56 5.21
CA SER A 9 -7.54 -0.79 4.89
C SER A 9 -8.44 -0.64 6.10
N HIS A 10 -9.74 -0.54 5.84
CA HIS A 10 -10.76 -0.79 6.85
C HIS A 10 -10.79 -2.29 7.13
N GLY A 11 -10.82 -2.66 8.41
CA GLY A 11 -10.88 -4.06 8.80
C GLY A 11 -9.67 -4.86 8.30
N MET A 12 -9.88 -6.14 8.08
CA MET A 12 -8.82 -7.10 7.74
C MET A 12 -8.50 -7.20 6.24
N PHE A 13 -9.02 -6.30 5.43
CA PHE A 13 -8.84 -6.39 3.97
C PHE A 13 -7.36 -6.38 3.57
N SER A 14 -6.55 -5.50 4.16
CA SER A 14 -5.12 -5.43 3.85
C SER A 14 -4.38 -6.71 4.23
N GLN A 15 -4.76 -7.31 5.36
CA GLN A 15 -4.18 -8.58 5.77
C GLN A 15 -4.54 -9.70 4.79
N GLY A 16 -5.81 -9.77 4.40
CA GLY A 16 -6.28 -10.82 3.49
C GLY A 16 -5.68 -10.71 2.10
N ILE A 17 -5.58 -9.52 1.56
CA ILE A 17 -5.00 -9.33 0.24
C ILE A 17 -3.49 -9.67 0.25
N TYR A 18 -2.79 -9.34 1.34
CA TYR A 18 -1.39 -9.73 1.47
C TYR A 18 -1.23 -11.24 1.63
N ASP A 19 -2.16 -11.89 2.33
CA ASP A 19 -2.15 -13.36 2.42
C ASP A 19 -2.23 -13.99 1.04
N SER A 20 -3.05 -13.43 0.14
CA SER A 20 -3.12 -13.90 -1.24
C SER A 20 -1.81 -13.66 -1.99
N ILE A 21 -1.18 -12.51 -1.80
CA ILE A 21 0.13 -12.21 -2.39
C ILE A 21 1.17 -13.25 -1.95
N ARG A 22 1.20 -13.59 -0.67
CA ARG A 22 2.16 -14.58 -0.15
C ARG A 22 1.97 -15.95 -0.82
N ILE A 23 0.73 -16.34 -1.06
CA ILE A 23 0.42 -17.63 -1.71
C ILE A 23 0.90 -17.61 -3.17
N ILE A 24 0.67 -16.50 -3.88
CA ILE A 24 0.96 -16.42 -5.32
C ILE A 24 2.43 -16.12 -5.59
N LEU A 25 3.02 -15.19 -4.86
CA LEU A 25 4.36 -14.65 -5.13
C LEU A 25 5.38 -14.93 -4.04
N GLY A 26 4.97 -15.50 -2.92
CA GLY A 26 5.85 -15.73 -1.77
C GLY A 26 5.93 -14.50 -0.86
N GLU A 27 6.65 -14.67 0.24
CA GLU A 27 6.84 -13.62 1.25
C GLU A 27 7.57 -12.42 0.67
N LYS A 28 7.12 -11.21 1.02
CA LYS A 28 7.73 -9.97 0.55
C LYS A 28 8.35 -9.20 1.71
N LYS A 29 9.48 -8.54 1.44
CA LYS A 29 10.19 -7.73 2.44
C LYS A 29 9.54 -6.37 2.60
N HIS A 30 9.64 -5.83 3.81
CA HIS A 30 9.28 -4.43 4.10
C HIS A 30 7.81 -4.11 3.82
N VAL A 31 6.92 -5.07 4.09
CA VAL A 31 5.47 -4.87 3.99
C VAL A 31 4.91 -4.57 5.36
N HIS A 32 4.20 -3.46 5.47
CA HIS A 32 3.56 -3.01 6.70
C HIS A 32 2.05 -3.01 6.49
N LEU A 33 1.33 -3.72 7.36
CA LEU A 33 -0.12 -3.86 7.24
C LEU A 33 -0.81 -2.98 8.28
N ILE A 34 -1.79 -2.21 7.84
CA ILE A 34 -2.63 -1.40 8.73
C ILE A 34 -4.07 -1.87 8.55
N THR A 35 -4.63 -2.38 9.64
CA THR A 35 -6.02 -2.86 9.68
C THR A 35 -6.79 -1.95 10.62
N ALA A 36 -7.44 -0.93 10.06
CA ALA A 36 -8.17 0.07 10.84
C ALA A 36 -9.50 -0.49 11.32
N TYR A 37 -9.95 -0.04 12.49
CA TYR A 37 -11.26 -0.38 13.07
C TYR A 37 -11.40 -1.86 13.44
N VAL A 38 -10.29 -2.53 13.70
CA VAL A 38 -10.30 -3.92 14.17
C VAL A 38 -10.35 -3.98 15.70
N LYS A 39 -9.71 -3.03 16.37
CA LYS A 39 -9.69 -2.94 17.83
C LYS A 39 -10.36 -1.64 18.28
N ASP A 40 -11.13 -1.73 19.37
CA ASP A 40 -11.73 -0.55 19.97
C ASP A 40 -10.65 0.39 20.53
N GLY A 41 -10.90 1.69 20.40
CA GLY A 41 -10.01 2.71 20.94
C GLY A 41 -8.75 2.98 20.14
N GLN A 42 -8.56 2.32 18.99
CA GLN A 42 -7.44 2.62 18.12
C GLN A 42 -7.72 3.85 17.26
N ASP A 43 -6.78 4.78 17.27
CA ASP A 43 -6.82 5.97 16.44
C ASP A 43 -6.00 5.69 15.17
N ILE A 44 -6.60 5.94 14.00
CA ILE A 44 -5.94 5.67 12.71
C ILE A 44 -4.67 6.52 12.54
N SER A 45 -4.69 7.75 13.03
CA SER A 45 -3.52 8.63 12.99
C SER A 45 -2.35 8.02 13.76
N ASP A 46 -2.62 7.45 14.94
CA ASP A 46 -1.60 6.81 15.77
C ASP A 46 -1.05 5.54 15.12
N LEU A 47 -1.92 4.72 14.51
CA LEU A 47 -1.49 3.53 13.78
C LEU A 47 -0.53 3.87 12.66
N ILE A 48 -0.82 4.91 11.90
CA ILE A 48 0.02 5.35 10.80
C ILE A 48 1.35 5.90 11.34
N LYS A 49 1.31 6.70 12.39
CA LYS A 49 2.53 7.25 13.01
C LYS A 49 3.45 6.14 13.50
N GLU A 50 2.90 5.13 14.15
CA GLU A 50 3.70 4.00 14.63
C GLU A 50 4.31 3.22 13.47
N THR A 51 3.55 3.03 12.39
CA THR A 51 4.06 2.37 11.19
C THR A 51 5.20 3.18 10.58
N MET A 52 5.03 4.47 10.45
CA MET A 52 6.06 5.34 9.87
C MET A 52 7.35 5.34 10.69
N LYS A 53 7.26 5.20 12.00
CA LYS A 53 8.45 5.11 12.87
C LYS A 53 9.30 3.87 12.60
N LYS A 54 8.70 2.82 12.09
CA LYS A 54 9.40 1.56 11.77
C LYS A 54 10.12 1.61 10.44
N ILE A 55 9.87 2.64 9.64
CA ILE A 55 10.42 2.78 8.30
C ILE A 55 11.56 3.80 8.34
N PRO A 56 12.73 3.46 7.78
CA PRO A 56 13.84 4.41 7.71
C PRO A 56 13.43 5.70 7.00
N THR A 57 13.94 6.83 7.48
CA THR A 57 13.56 8.15 6.95
C THR A 57 13.99 8.37 5.50
N ASP A 58 15.00 7.64 5.04
CA ASP A 58 15.50 7.71 3.66
C ASP A 58 14.90 6.64 2.74
N ALA A 59 13.99 5.81 3.26
CA ALA A 59 13.34 4.77 2.47
C ALA A 59 12.31 5.36 1.51
N GLU A 60 12.11 4.65 0.40
CA GLU A 60 11.01 4.91 -0.50
C GLU A 60 9.77 4.20 0.03
N ILE A 61 8.63 4.85 0.00
CA ILE A 61 7.37 4.28 0.47
C ILE A 61 6.34 4.27 -0.64
N ILE A 62 5.76 3.11 -0.90
CA ILE A 62 4.56 2.97 -1.73
C ILE A 62 3.44 2.53 -0.80
N ALA A 63 2.52 3.44 -0.52
CA ALA A 63 1.36 3.17 0.31
C ALA A 63 0.15 2.90 -0.57
N CYS A 64 -0.61 1.88 -0.22
CA CYS A 64 -1.83 1.51 -0.93
C CYS A 64 -2.99 1.47 0.05
N THR A 65 -4.11 2.07 -0.31
CA THR A 65 -5.33 2.07 0.50
C THR A 65 -6.47 1.38 -0.23
N ASP A 66 -7.48 0.97 0.53
CA ASP A 66 -8.61 0.21 0.00
C ASP A 66 -9.52 1.06 -0.89
N LEU A 67 -9.85 2.28 -0.48
CA LEU A 67 -10.72 3.14 -1.29
C LEU A 67 -10.38 4.62 -1.11
N PHE A 68 -10.66 5.38 -2.15
CA PHE A 68 -10.45 6.82 -2.15
C PHE A 68 -11.50 7.53 -1.29
N GLY A 69 -11.08 8.54 -0.54
CA GLY A 69 -11.99 9.35 0.27
C GLY A 69 -12.36 8.73 1.61
N GLY A 70 -11.91 7.51 1.90
CA GLY A 70 -12.10 6.90 3.21
C GLY A 70 -11.14 7.49 4.25
N SER A 71 -11.45 7.28 5.53
CA SER A 71 -10.65 7.81 6.64
C SER A 71 -9.19 7.34 6.61
N VAL A 72 -8.96 6.11 6.19
CA VAL A 72 -7.61 5.54 6.07
C VAL A 72 -6.81 6.31 5.01
N ASN A 73 -7.40 6.49 3.83
CA ASN A 73 -6.78 7.21 2.74
C ASN A 73 -6.54 8.67 3.11
N ASN A 74 -7.52 9.31 3.75
CA ASN A 74 -7.41 10.72 4.14
C ASN A 74 -6.25 10.97 5.12
N GLU A 75 -6.03 10.05 6.05
CA GLU A 75 -4.89 10.16 6.97
C GLU A 75 -3.55 10.00 6.25
N LEU A 76 -3.45 9.05 5.32
CA LEU A 76 -2.22 8.85 4.56
C LEU A 76 -1.95 10.00 3.58
N MET A 77 -2.99 10.69 3.12
CA MET A 77 -2.82 11.86 2.26
C MET A 77 -2.02 12.98 2.92
N LYS A 78 -1.98 13.02 4.23
CA LYS A 78 -1.17 14.01 4.96
C LYS A 78 0.34 13.84 4.73
N TYR A 79 0.76 12.68 4.24
CA TYR A 79 2.17 12.38 3.97
C TYR A 79 2.57 12.66 2.53
N ILE A 80 1.62 13.00 1.66
CA ILE A 80 1.91 13.39 0.29
C ILE A 80 2.75 14.67 0.34
N GLY A 81 3.82 14.70 -0.44
CA GLY A 81 4.77 15.80 -0.40
C GLY A 81 6.06 15.45 0.33
N LYS A 82 6.06 14.40 1.14
CA LYS A 82 7.30 13.86 1.67
C LYS A 82 8.10 13.24 0.52
N LYS A 83 9.41 13.41 0.59
CA LYS A 83 10.30 12.85 -0.42
C LYS A 83 10.15 11.33 -0.48
N HIS A 84 10.02 10.78 -1.67
CA HIS A 84 9.91 9.34 -1.93
C HIS A 84 8.66 8.68 -1.33
N PHE A 85 7.60 9.43 -1.12
CA PHE A 85 6.32 8.89 -0.66
C PHE A 85 5.32 8.89 -1.81
N HIS A 86 4.74 7.72 -2.08
CA HIS A 86 3.74 7.52 -3.12
C HIS A 86 2.48 6.92 -2.51
N LEU A 87 1.33 7.45 -2.84
CA LEU A 87 0.04 6.96 -2.35
C LEU A 87 -0.83 6.51 -3.52
N LEU A 88 -1.24 5.25 -3.48
CA LEU A 88 -2.17 4.66 -4.42
C LEU A 88 -3.43 4.25 -3.68
N THR A 89 -4.59 4.40 -4.29
CA THR A 89 -5.85 4.00 -3.69
C THR A 89 -6.64 3.11 -4.65
N GLY A 90 -7.59 2.36 -4.12
CA GLY A 90 -8.30 1.34 -4.90
C GLY A 90 -7.50 0.05 -4.99
N MET A 91 -6.82 -0.30 -3.90
CA MET A 91 -5.96 -1.48 -3.84
C MET A 91 -6.71 -2.74 -4.29
N ASN A 92 -6.11 -3.44 -5.22
CA ASN A 92 -6.63 -4.71 -5.72
C ASN A 92 -5.46 -5.67 -5.99
N LEU A 93 -5.77 -6.95 -6.16
CA LEU A 93 -4.75 -7.97 -6.28
C LEU A 93 -3.87 -7.80 -7.52
N PRO A 94 -4.40 -7.55 -8.73
CA PRO A 94 -3.55 -7.31 -9.89
C PRO A 94 -2.58 -6.14 -9.72
N MET A 95 -3.03 -5.05 -9.08
CA MET A 95 -2.18 -3.91 -8.78
C MET A 95 -1.00 -4.31 -7.89
N LEU A 96 -1.28 -5.02 -6.80
CA LEU A 96 -0.23 -5.45 -5.88
C LEU A 96 0.72 -6.44 -6.54
N MET A 97 0.21 -7.33 -7.37
CA MET A 97 1.07 -8.26 -8.11
C MET A 97 2.07 -7.51 -8.98
N ASN A 98 1.62 -6.47 -9.68
CA ASN A 98 2.52 -5.65 -10.48
C ASN A 98 3.56 -4.93 -9.61
N LEU A 99 3.15 -4.36 -8.49
CA LEU A 99 4.08 -3.67 -7.60
C LEU A 99 5.18 -4.61 -7.08
N PHE A 100 4.84 -5.83 -6.74
CA PHE A 100 5.80 -6.77 -6.17
C PHE A 100 6.63 -7.49 -7.24
N LEU A 101 6.05 -7.80 -8.40
CA LEU A 101 6.79 -8.43 -9.49
C LEU A 101 7.88 -7.52 -10.06
N PHE A 102 7.64 -6.22 -10.06
CA PHE A 102 8.57 -5.24 -10.63
C PHE A 102 9.16 -4.34 -9.56
N SER A 103 9.46 -4.93 -8.40
CA SER A 103 9.94 -4.18 -7.23
C SER A 103 11.30 -3.50 -7.40
N ASP A 104 12.09 -3.91 -8.39
CA ASP A 104 13.38 -3.28 -8.71
C ASP A 104 13.26 -2.10 -9.67
N GLU A 105 12.08 -1.88 -10.26
CA GLU A 105 11.89 -0.76 -11.16
C GLU A 105 11.79 0.56 -10.40
N ASP A 106 12.14 1.65 -11.08
CA ASP A 106 11.88 2.99 -10.59
C ASP A 106 10.41 3.17 -10.24
N ALA A 107 10.11 3.73 -9.07
CA ALA A 107 8.74 3.85 -8.59
C ALA A 107 7.85 4.66 -9.53
N ASP A 108 8.35 5.76 -10.07
CA ASP A 108 7.56 6.60 -10.98
C ASP A 108 7.19 5.85 -12.27
N LYS A 109 8.11 5.09 -12.82
CA LYS A 109 7.85 4.27 -14.00
C LYS A 109 6.83 3.17 -13.69
N LEU A 110 7.02 2.49 -12.57
CA LEU A 110 6.15 1.41 -12.14
C LEU A 110 4.71 1.91 -11.92
N ILE A 111 4.57 3.00 -11.20
CA ILE A 111 3.26 3.59 -10.91
C ILE A 111 2.58 4.04 -12.20
N ARG A 112 3.34 4.70 -13.09
CA ARG A 112 2.80 5.15 -14.37
C ARG A 112 2.28 3.98 -15.22
N ARG A 113 3.01 2.86 -15.21
CA ARG A 113 2.58 1.65 -15.92
C ARG A 113 1.28 1.07 -15.36
N LEU A 114 1.05 1.18 -14.06
CA LEU A 114 -0.22 0.72 -13.46
C LEU A 114 -1.43 1.42 -14.07
N PHE A 115 -1.28 2.70 -14.41
CA PHE A 115 -2.39 3.48 -14.97
C PHE A 115 -2.52 3.37 -16.48
N THR A 116 -1.50 2.91 -17.19
CA THR A 116 -1.51 2.83 -18.65
C THR A 116 -1.68 1.40 -19.16
N GLU A 117 -1.03 0.42 -18.57
CA GLU A 117 -0.97 -0.95 -19.07
C GLU A 117 -1.70 -1.95 -18.17
N ALA A 118 -1.66 -1.76 -16.88
CA ALA A 118 -2.19 -2.73 -15.92
C ALA A 118 -3.43 -2.25 -15.19
N LYS A 119 -4.16 -1.33 -15.77
CA LYS A 119 -5.27 -0.60 -15.15
C LYS A 119 -5.89 -1.28 -13.94
N THR A 120 -7.13 -1.66 -13.94
CA THR A 120 -7.80 -2.14 -12.72
C THR A 120 -7.77 -3.64 -12.54
N GLY A 121 -7.50 -4.39 -13.59
CA GLY A 121 -7.67 -5.84 -13.58
C GLY A 121 -9.12 -6.30 -13.59
N ILE A 122 -10.06 -5.37 -13.76
CA ILE A 122 -11.48 -5.71 -13.90
C ILE A 122 -11.72 -6.12 -15.34
N MET A 123 -12.29 -7.31 -15.51
CA MET A 123 -12.52 -7.88 -16.83
C MET A 123 -13.95 -8.39 -16.96
N TYR A 124 -14.53 -8.17 -18.12
CA TYR A 124 -15.83 -8.76 -18.49
C TYR A 124 -15.58 -9.99 -19.33
N CYS A 125 -15.80 -11.17 -18.77
CA CYS A 125 -15.62 -12.45 -19.45
C CYS A 125 -16.93 -12.86 -20.15
#